data_c91337523395bc7cda59c24f51d5ae34
#
_entry.id   c91337523395bc7cda59c24f51d5ae34
#
_cell.length_a   1.000
_cell.length_b   1.000
_cell.length_c   1.000
_cell.angle_alpha   90.00
_cell.angle_beta   90.00
_cell.angle_gamma   90.00
#
_symmetry.space_group_name_H-M   'P 1'
#
loop_
_entity.id
_entity.type
_entity.pdbx_description
1 polymer ?
#
loop_
_entity_poly.entity_id
_entity_poly.type
_entity_poly.pdbx_seq_one_letter_code
_entity_poly.pdbx_strand_id
1 'polypeptide(L)'
;MSFTLDIRSTLDAITAEQWNALNTDGNPFVRYEFLYGLEATDCLGAETGWYPQYFLLWQTNDASESTDDSENGELVAAMPAYVKTHSYGEFVFDWAWADAYHRHGDDYYPKMICAVPFTPATGPRLLIRDDQPFDAIVDVLVKTACQYANERKFSSLHWLFTSPKDCRALCGDSERLLTGELDLHHDPALAENSSDNQADKQADNQAQGDDSVPLLRRMDCQYHWRNQGYQSFDDFLQRCTAKRRKTLRRERRYVTDAGIRLERRLGGSLTDQEWGWAHEFYVSTFDAKWGNPSLTREFFTRMGETFGDSTLVVFAYDPNDEQPDTPVAASIMFQGGNCLYGRYWGCRKEHHCLHFEACYYQGIEHCIENNITRFEPGAQGEHKITRGFVPTLTESVHYIAHPGFRDAIQRYLAEEKIHVRERCTGLADLLPFRSEILDEGIDAHTVHST
;
A
#
# COMPACT_ATOMS: atom_id res chain seq x y z
N MET A 1 22.63 24.73 -12.24
CA MET A 1 21.36 24.14 -11.74
C MET A 1 21.56 23.91 -10.26
N SER A 2 20.73 24.50 -9.43
CA SER A 2 20.70 24.29 -7.99
C SER A 2 19.43 23.56 -7.59
N PHE A 3 19.46 22.88 -6.45
CA PHE A 3 18.30 22.24 -5.86
C PHE A 3 17.98 22.92 -4.53
N THR A 4 16.70 23.23 -4.32
CA THR A 4 16.19 23.73 -3.06
C THR A 4 15.15 22.76 -2.52
N LEU A 5 15.27 22.40 -1.24
CA LEU A 5 14.29 21.56 -0.56
C LEU A 5 13.41 22.42 0.33
N ASP A 6 12.11 22.32 0.14
CA ASP A 6 11.08 23.00 0.91
C ASP A 6 10.20 21.94 1.63
N ILE A 7 9.70 22.28 2.84
CA ILE A 7 8.81 21.40 3.61
C ILE A 7 7.52 22.14 3.87
N ARG A 8 6.41 21.64 3.31
CA ARG A 8 5.09 22.26 3.43
C ARG A 8 4.09 21.40 4.18
N SER A 9 3.19 22.05 4.89
CA SER A 9 2.09 21.38 5.61
C SER A 9 0.80 21.23 4.77
N THR A 10 0.81 21.71 3.53
CA THR A 10 -0.33 21.64 2.59
C THR A 10 0.16 21.59 1.15
N LEU A 11 -0.69 21.08 0.25
CA LEU A 11 -0.47 21.05 -1.21
C LEU A 11 -1.20 22.18 -1.95
N ASP A 12 -1.87 23.09 -1.27
CA ASP A 12 -2.73 24.13 -1.89
C ASP A 12 -1.98 25.10 -2.83
N ALA A 13 -0.66 25.29 -2.63
CA ALA A 13 0.19 26.07 -3.51
C ALA A 13 0.86 25.27 -4.64
N ILE A 14 0.57 23.95 -4.74
CA ILE A 14 1.09 23.05 -5.78
C ILE A 14 -0.04 22.74 -6.77
N THR A 15 0.26 22.74 -8.06
CA THR A 15 -0.74 22.33 -9.04
C THR A 15 -0.78 20.80 -9.21
N ALA A 16 -1.94 20.28 -9.59
CA ALA A 16 -2.08 18.86 -9.93
C ALA A 16 -1.11 18.42 -11.03
N GLU A 17 -0.83 19.29 -12.01
CA GLU A 17 0.10 19.02 -13.09
C GLU A 17 1.55 18.86 -12.57
N GLN A 18 2.02 19.79 -11.74
CA GLN A 18 3.35 19.73 -11.12
C GLN A 18 3.54 18.46 -10.30
N TRP A 19 2.57 18.16 -9.43
CA TRP A 19 2.65 17.00 -8.57
C TRP A 19 2.55 15.67 -9.34
N ASN A 20 1.55 15.54 -10.24
CA ASN A 20 1.31 14.29 -10.96
C ASN A 20 2.42 13.96 -11.98
N ALA A 21 3.22 14.95 -12.40
CA ALA A 21 4.41 14.70 -13.22
C ALA A 21 5.48 13.85 -12.49
N LEU A 22 5.43 13.77 -11.15
CA LEU A 22 6.32 12.94 -10.35
C LEU A 22 5.82 11.49 -10.19
N ASN A 23 4.52 11.23 -10.45
CA ASN A 23 3.89 9.92 -10.24
C ASN A 23 3.97 9.08 -11.52
N THR A 24 5.17 8.65 -11.88
CA THR A 24 5.48 7.99 -13.14
C THR A 24 4.96 6.56 -13.24
N ASP A 25 4.67 5.89 -12.12
CA ASP A 25 4.06 4.56 -12.08
C ASP A 25 2.52 4.57 -12.09
N GLY A 26 1.92 5.76 -12.04
CA GLY A 26 0.46 5.95 -12.07
C GLY A 26 -0.29 5.42 -10.85
N ASN A 27 0.38 5.30 -9.69
CA ASN A 27 -0.28 4.86 -8.45
C ASN A 27 -1.39 5.86 -8.05
N PRO A 28 -2.65 5.41 -7.84
CA PRO A 28 -3.77 6.31 -7.60
C PRO A 28 -3.67 7.06 -6.28
N PHE A 29 -3.05 6.48 -5.26
CA PHE A 29 -3.05 7.03 -3.90
C PHE A 29 -2.00 8.12 -3.65
N VAL A 30 -1.03 8.26 -4.54
CA VAL A 30 -0.03 9.35 -4.49
C VAL A 30 -0.31 10.44 -5.52
N ARG A 31 -1.45 10.40 -6.21
CA ARG A 31 -1.92 11.49 -7.07
C ARG A 31 -2.32 12.69 -6.24
N TYR A 32 -2.15 13.88 -6.82
CA TYR A 32 -2.56 15.14 -6.22
C TYR A 32 -4.01 15.11 -5.74
N GLU A 33 -4.92 14.65 -6.60
CA GLU A 33 -6.36 14.64 -6.35
C GLU A 33 -6.71 13.84 -5.10
N PHE A 34 -6.00 12.72 -4.85
CA PHE A 34 -6.22 11.90 -3.66
C PHE A 34 -5.65 12.56 -2.41
N LEU A 35 -4.36 12.96 -2.43
CA LEU A 35 -3.68 13.52 -1.26
C LEU A 35 -4.25 14.87 -0.87
N TYR A 36 -4.42 15.78 -1.83
CA TYR A 36 -5.05 17.07 -1.57
C TYR A 36 -6.55 16.94 -1.26
N GLY A 37 -7.21 15.91 -1.81
CA GLY A 37 -8.57 15.56 -1.44
C GLY A 37 -8.72 15.29 0.06
N LEU A 38 -7.79 14.55 0.67
CA LEU A 38 -7.77 14.29 2.10
C LEU A 38 -7.59 15.57 2.94
N GLU A 39 -6.76 16.52 2.47
CA GLU A 39 -6.57 17.80 3.13
C GLU A 39 -7.82 18.69 3.01
N ALA A 40 -8.27 18.89 1.79
CA ALA A 40 -9.34 19.81 1.44
C ALA A 40 -10.73 19.41 2.01
N THR A 41 -10.85 18.21 2.55
CA THR A 41 -12.10 17.67 3.11
C THR A 41 -11.98 17.25 4.58
N ASP A 42 -11.03 17.83 5.30
CA ASP A 42 -10.80 17.65 6.74
C ASP A 42 -10.60 16.18 7.19
N CYS A 43 -10.07 15.32 6.28
CA CYS A 43 -9.72 13.94 6.64
C CYS A 43 -8.39 13.85 7.41
N LEU A 44 -7.60 14.92 7.44
CA LEU A 44 -6.30 15.02 8.13
C LEU A 44 -6.40 16.03 9.28
N GLY A 45 -5.45 15.95 10.23
CA GLY A 45 -5.35 16.90 11.34
C GLY A 45 -5.55 16.26 12.71
N ALA A 46 -6.06 17.05 13.67
CA ALA A 46 -6.08 16.69 15.09
C ALA A 46 -6.94 15.46 15.41
N GLU A 47 -8.09 15.30 14.76
CA GLU A 47 -9.01 14.19 15.01
C GLU A 47 -8.45 12.85 14.55
N THR A 48 -7.65 12.86 13.49
CA THR A 48 -7.08 11.66 12.89
C THR A 48 -5.60 11.45 13.22
N GLY A 49 -4.96 12.47 13.82
CA GLY A 49 -3.55 12.45 14.20
C GLY A 49 -2.58 12.37 13.02
N TRP A 50 -2.98 12.84 11.84
CA TRP A 50 -2.17 12.91 10.64
C TRP A 50 -1.91 14.37 10.27
N TYR A 51 -0.67 14.84 10.46
CA TYR A 51 -0.28 16.22 10.16
C TYR A 51 0.70 16.24 8.98
N PRO A 52 0.29 16.75 7.81
CA PRO A 52 1.12 16.70 6.60
C PRO A 52 2.46 17.43 6.75
N GLN A 53 3.48 16.85 6.13
CA GLN A 53 4.83 17.40 6.00
C GLN A 53 5.37 16.96 4.64
N TYR A 54 5.07 17.70 3.57
CA TYR A 54 5.51 17.39 2.23
C TYR A 54 6.94 17.89 2.01
N PHE A 55 7.88 17.00 1.75
CA PHE A 55 9.22 17.35 1.33
C PHE A 55 9.20 17.54 -0.18
N LEU A 56 9.50 18.75 -0.65
CA LEU A 56 9.42 19.17 -2.04
C LEU A 56 10.80 19.59 -2.52
N LEU A 57 11.32 18.96 -3.56
CA LEU A 57 12.60 19.30 -4.16
C LEU A 57 12.39 20.04 -5.45
N TRP A 58 12.85 21.28 -5.48
CA TRP A 58 12.75 22.19 -6.60
C TRP A 58 14.08 22.28 -7.31
N GLN A 59 14.06 22.26 -8.64
CA GLN A 59 15.23 22.57 -9.48
C GLN A 59 15.10 24.00 -10.01
N THR A 60 16.07 24.85 -9.70
CA THR A 60 16.10 26.24 -10.14
C THR A 60 17.22 26.44 -11.17
N ASN A 61 16.96 27.30 -12.14
CA ASN A 61 18.00 27.79 -13.06
C ASN A 61 18.65 29.02 -12.41
N ASP A 62 19.99 29.06 -12.35
CA ASP A 62 20.84 30.04 -11.65
C ASP A 62 20.62 31.53 -11.98
N ALA A 63 19.49 31.93 -12.54
CA ALA A 63 19.24 33.28 -13.06
C ALA A 63 18.27 34.16 -12.26
N SER A 64 17.69 33.69 -11.15
CA SER A 64 16.72 34.49 -10.39
C SER A 64 17.14 34.69 -8.94
N GLU A 65 17.27 35.98 -8.54
CA GLU A 65 17.48 36.43 -7.15
C GLU A 65 16.17 36.46 -6.33
N SER A 66 15.14 35.70 -6.71
CA SER A 66 13.88 35.68 -5.94
C SER A 66 14.00 34.78 -4.71
N THR A 67 13.54 35.29 -3.58
CA THR A 67 13.57 34.60 -2.28
C THR A 67 12.50 33.54 -2.12
N ASP A 68 11.62 33.37 -3.11
CA ASP A 68 10.61 32.30 -3.20
C ASP A 68 10.88 31.42 -4.42
N ASP A 69 11.60 30.32 -4.20
CA ASP A 69 12.02 29.40 -5.24
C ASP A 69 10.84 28.67 -5.90
N SER A 70 9.65 28.68 -5.29
CA SER A 70 8.44 28.07 -5.84
C SER A 70 7.87 28.83 -7.05
N GLU A 71 8.17 30.13 -7.21
CA GLU A 71 7.68 30.91 -8.35
C GLU A 71 8.51 30.71 -9.63
N ASN A 72 9.76 30.22 -9.52
CA ASN A 72 10.69 30.09 -10.65
C ASN A 72 11.36 28.71 -10.77
N GLY A 73 11.02 27.76 -9.90
CA GLY A 73 11.57 26.40 -9.89
C GLY A 73 10.64 25.36 -10.51
N GLU A 74 11.21 24.28 -10.97
CA GLU A 74 10.49 23.10 -11.43
C GLU A 74 10.48 22.04 -10.33
N LEU A 75 9.29 21.53 -9.93
CA LEU A 75 9.19 20.46 -8.95
C LEU A 75 9.70 19.15 -9.57
N VAL A 76 10.80 18.62 -9.03
CA VAL A 76 11.48 17.44 -9.59
C VAL A 76 11.36 16.20 -8.72
N ALA A 77 11.12 16.39 -7.41
CA ALA A 77 10.83 15.28 -6.53
C ALA A 77 9.96 15.72 -5.33
N ALA A 78 9.24 14.76 -4.76
CA ALA A 78 8.46 14.93 -3.54
C ALA A 78 8.45 13.67 -2.69
N MET A 79 8.31 13.85 -1.38
CA MET A 79 8.07 12.78 -0.42
C MET A 79 6.90 13.18 0.48
N PRO A 80 5.70 12.57 0.32
CA PRO A 80 4.56 12.83 1.18
C PRO A 80 4.79 12.19 2.54
N ALA A 81 5.06 13.00 3.55
CA ALA A 81 5.26 12.57 4.93
C ALA A 81 4.22 13.20 5.87
N TYR A 82 4.09 12.63 7.06
CA TYR A 82 3.12 13.07 8.06
C TYR A 82 3.71 12.91 9.46
N VAL A 83 3.51 13.90 10.33
CA VAL A 83 3.73 13.73 11.76
C VAL A 83 2.53 13.00 12.35
N LYS A 84 2.79 11.99 13.19
CA LYS A 84 1.78 11.15 13.81
C LYS A 84 1.83 11.23 15.33
N THR A 85 0.66 11.35 15.93
CA THR A 85 0.48 11.35 17.40
C THR A 85 0.04 9.98 17.94
N HIS A 86 -0.24 9.02 17.06
CA HIS A 86 -0.60 7.62 17.35
C HIS A 86 -0.49 6.78 16.07
N SER A 87 -0.49 5.44 16.17
CA SER A 87 -0.31 4.54 15.01
C SER A 87 -1.62 4.08 14.33
N TYR A 88 -2.77 4.68 14.63
CA TYR A 88 -4.01 4.34 13.93
C TYR A 88 -3.98 4.81 12.47
N GLY A 89 -4.52 3.95 11.57
CA GLY A 89 -4.62 4.24 10.14
C GLY A 89 -3.34 3.97 9.33
N GLU A 90 -2.27 3.45 9.95
CA GLU A 90 -0.99 3.14 9.29
C GLU A 90 -0.94 1.72 8.69
N PHE A 91 -1.62 0.75 9.34
CA PHE A 91 -1.66 -0.67 8.96
C PHE A 91 -0.32 -1.42 8.99
N VAL A 92 0.76 -0.79 9.44
CA VAL A 92 2.02 -1.42 9.84
C VAL A 92 2.10 -1.29 11.36
N PHE A 93 1.83 -2.39 12.07
CA PHE A 93 1.62 -2.35 13.52
C PHE A 93 2.95 -2.30 14.26
N ASP A 94 3.20 -1.19 14.95
CA ASP A 94 4.39 -0.93 15.76
C ASP A 94 4.07 -0.75 17.26
N TRP A 95 2.92 -1.26 17.71
CA TRP A 95 2.47 -1.16 19.10
C TRP A 95 3.50 -1.70 20.10
N ALA A 96 4.20 -2.80 19.75
CA ALA A 96 5.25 -3.36 20.57
C ALA A 96 6.45 -2.41 20.75
N TRP A 97 6.74 -1.59 19.75
CA TRP A 97 7.79 -0.57 19.82
C TRP A 97 7.35 0.57 20.72
N ALA A 98 6.13 1.07 20.54
CA ALA A 98 5.55 2.11 21.41
C ALA A 98 5.52 1.65 22.89
N ASP A 99 5.12 0.41 23.15
CA ASP A 99 5.16 -0.18 24.50
C ASP A 99 6.57 -0.26 25.07
N ALA A 100 7.58 -0.58 24.24
CA ALA A 100 8.97 -0.64 24.67
C ALA A 100 9.49 0.74 25.11
N TYR A 101 9.20 1.78 24.33
CA TYR A 101 9.52 3.17 24.68
C TYR A 101 8.86 3.57 25.99
N HIS A 102 7.54 3.35 26.11
CA HIS A 102 6.79 3.68 27.33
C HIS A 102 7.36 2.95 28.58
N ARG A 103 7.70 1.67 28.48
CA ARG A 103 8.32 0.91 29.60
C ARG A 103 9.70 1.42 29.97
N HIS A 104 10.43 2.01 29.05
CA HIS A 104 11.71 2.65 29.29
C HIS A 104 11.58 4.06 29.91
N GLY A 105 10.40 4.67 29.81
CA GLY A 105 10.13 6.04 30.27
C GLY A 105 10.35 7.09 29.20
N ASP A 106 10.40 6.70 27.93
CA ASP A 106 10.56 7.57 26.77
C ASP A 106 9.25 7.68 25.99
N ASP A 107 9.09 8.78 25.26
CA ASP A 107 7.96 9.02 24.37
C ASP A 107 8.22 8.44 22.98
N TYR A 108 7.32 7.58 22.50
CA TYR A 108 7.33 7.10 21.11
C TYR A 108 6.69 8.08 20.14
N TYR A 109 5.70 8.85 20.60
CA TYR A 109 5.05 9.87 19.80
C TYR A 109 5.48 11.28 20.27
N PRO A 110 5.56 12.25 19.34
CA PRO A 110 5.28 12.13 17.91
C PRO A 110 6.38 11.40 17.14
N LYS A 111 5.96 10.73 16.06
CA LYS A 111 6.84 10.13 15.05
C LYS A 111 6.51 10.68 13.68
N MET A 112 7.36 10.45 12.69
CA MET A 112 7.09 10.81 11.30
C MET A 112 6.90 9.56 10.44
N ILE A 113 5.99 9.60 9.48
CA ILE A 113 5.79 8.53 8.51
C ILE A 113 5.70 9.07 7.09
N CYS A 114 6.24 8.34 6.13
CA CYS A 114 6.03 8.51 4.71
C CYS A 114 5.11 7.38 4.25
N ALA A 115 3.83 7.70 4.06
CA ALA A 115 2.78 6.72 3.78
C ALA A 115 1.61 7.40 3.08
N VAL A 116 0.69 6.60 2.55
CA VAL A 116 -0.63 7.12 2.13
C VAL A 116 -1.59 6.99 3.32
N PRO A 117 -2.22 8.08 3.78
CA PRO A 117 -3.12 8.03 4.91
C PRO A 117 -4.24 7.01 4.73
N PHE A 118 -4.50 6.24 5.78
CA PHE A 118 -5.56 5.21 5.85
C PHE A 118 -5.49 4.13 4.76
N THR A 119 -4.33 3.95 4.08
CA THR A 119 -4.25 3.14 2.85
C THR A 119 -3.08 2.17 2.87
N PRO A 120 -3.30 0.87 3.15
CA PRO A 120 -2.25 -0.16 3.15
C PRO A 120 -1.98 -0.69 1.74
N ALA A 121 -1.69 0.19 0.80
CA ALA A 121 -1.37 -0.16 -0.59
C ALA A 121 0.13 0.04 -0.87
N THR A 122 0.74 -0.93 -1.54
CA THR A 122 2.12 -0.84 -1.99
C THR A 122 2.26 0.18 -3.12
N GLY A 123 3.28 1.02 -3.04
CA GLY A 123 3.53 2.02 -4.07
C GLY A 123 4.70 2.95 -3.75
N PRO A 124 4.98 3.93 -4.60
CA PRO A 124 6.07 4.87 -4.40
C PRO A 124 5.82 5.72 -3.15
N ARG A 125 6.90 5.98 -2.45
CA ARG A 125 6.98 6.91 -1.32
C ARG A 125 7.97 8.03 -1.60
N LEU A 126 8.82 7.82 -2.60
CA LEU A 126 9.77 8.76 -3.16
C LEU A 126 9.31 9.06 -4.59
N LEU A 127 8.61 10.18 -4.76
CA LEU A 127 8.10 10.60 -6.06
C LEU A 127 9.18 11.40 -6.75
N ILE A 128 9.80 10.86 -7.79
CA ILE A 128 10.94 11.46 -8.47
C ILE A 128 10.70 11.36 -9.97
N ARG A 129 10.81 12.47 -10.65
CA ARG A 129 10.65 12.55 -12.10
C ARG A 129 11.70 11.70 -12.81
N ASP A 130 11.30 10.98 -13.86
CA ASP A 130 12.15 9.98 -14.55
C ASP A 130 13.43 10.54 -15.19
N ASP A 131 13.47 11.82 -15.51
CA ASP A 131 14.64 12.50 -16.10
C ASP A 131 15.68 12.93 -15.05
N GLN A 132 15.46 12.67 -13.76
CA GLN A 132 16.31 13.07 -12.66
C GLN A 132 17.22 11.92 -12.17
N PRO A 133 18.39 12.23 -11.57
CA PRO A 133 19.28 11.22 -11.01
C PRO A 133 18.69 10.62 -9.72
N PHE A 134 17.92 9.54 -9.87
CA PHE A 134 17.10 8.94 -8.81
C PHE A 134 17.86 8.73 -7.49
N ASP A 135 18.98 8.01 -7.50
CA ASP A 135 19.70 7.66 -6.28
C ASP A 135 20.25 8.90 -5.53
N ALA A 136 20.75 9.89 -6.27
CA ALA A 136 21.25 11.13 -5.66
C ALA A 136 20.12 11.93 -5.01
N ILE A 137 18.94 11.96 -5.61
CA ILE A 137 17.77 12.64 -5.04
C ILE A 137 17.24 11.88 -3.82
N VAL A 138 17.20 10.56 -3.86
CA VAL A 138 16.85 9.73 -2.70
C VAL A 138 17.75 10.05 -1.52
N ASP A 139 19.07 10.12 -1.72
CA ASP A 139 20.03 10.47 -0.68
C ASP A 139 19.73 11.84 -0.04
N VAL A 140 19.41 12.84 -0.86
CA VAL A 140 19.05 14.19 -0.37
C VAL A 140 17.76 14.13 0.45
N LEU A 141 16.69 13.53 -0.08
CA LEU A 141 15.40 13.45 0.60
C LEU A 141 15.51 12.69 1.93
N VAL A 142 16.18 11.54 1.94
CA VAL A 142 16.32 10.69 3.13
C VAL A 142 17.17 11.35 4.21
N LYS A 143 18.33 11.90 3.86
CA LYS A 143 19.20 12.60 4.80
C LYS A 143 18.50 13.79 5.42
N THR A 144 17.84 14.61 4.60
CA THR A 144 17.08 15.77 5.09
C THR A 144 15.92 15.37 5.97
N ALA A 145 15.17 14.31 5.61
CA ALA A 145 14.05 13.86 6.43
C ALA A 145 14.50 13.29 7.78
N CYS A 146 15.59 12.53 7.83
CA CYS A 146 16.17 12.04 9.08
C CYS A 146 16.74 13.17 9.94
N GLN A 147 17.38 14.16 9.33
CA GLN A 147 17.84 15.34 10.03
C GLN A 147 16.67 16.12 10.62
N TYR A 148 15.64 16.38 9.83
CA TYR A 148 14.41 17.05 10.27
C TYR A 148 13.72 16.31 11.44
N ALA A 149 13.64 14.98 11.37
CA ALA A 149 13.11 14.15 12.44
C ALA A 149 13.93 14.32 13.75
N ASN A 150 15.27 14.32 13.66
CA ASN A 150 16.14 14.52 14.81
C ASN A 150 16.02 15.92 15.42
N GLU A 151 16.01 16.97 14.60
CA GLU A 151 15.84 18.37 15.04
C GLU A 151 14.52 18.60 15.77
N ARG A 152 13.46 17.94 15.30
CA ARG A 152 12.11 17.96 15.90
C ARG A 152 11.94 16.96 17.03
N LYS A 153 12.97 16.15 17.35
CA LYS A 153 12.94 15.13 18.39
C LYS A 153 11.85 14.07 18.19
N PHE A 154 11.57 13.72 16.92
CA PHE A 154 10.72 12.59 16.63
C PHE A 154 11.44 11.28 16.95
N SER A 155 10.72 10.31 17.53
CA SER A 155 11.30 9.01 17.89
C SER A 155 11.82 8.23 16.69
N SER A 156 11.16 8.42 15.55
CA SER A 156 11.39 7.60 14.35
C SER A 156 10.80 8.25 13.09
N LEU A 157 11.25 7.74 11.93
CA LEU A 157 10.65 8.00 10.61
C LEU A 157 10.45 6.65 9.91
N HIS A 158 9.27 6.46 9.32
CA HIS A 158 8.88 5.20 8.69
C HIS A 158 8.39 5.40 7.26
N TRP A 159 8.94 4.67 6.30
CA TRP A 159 8.39 4.54 4.93
C TRP A 159 7.57 3.26 4.89
N LEU A 160 6.24 3.38 4.79
CA LEU A 160 5.31 2.26 4.91
C LEU A 160 4.80 1.80 3.54
N PHE A 161 4.73 0.49 3.30
CA PHE A 161 4.28 -0.11 2.03
C PHE A 161 5.04 0.44 0.82
N THR A 162 6.36 0.46 0.94
CA THR A 162 7.24 0.97 -0.10
C THR A 162 7.16 0.14 -1.38
N SER A 163 7.37 0.79 -2.52
CA SER A 163 7.63 0.07 -3.76
C SER A 163 8.94 -0.71 -3.67
N PRO A 164 9.12 -1.80 -4.46
CA PRO A 164 10.42 -2.49 -4.50
C PRO A 164 11.58 -1.58 -4.92
N LYS A 165 11.33 -0.58 -5.78
CA LYS A 165 12.30 0.42 -6.20
C LYS A 165 12.74 1.28 -5.00
N ASP A 166 11.78 1.82 -4.24
CA ASP A 166 12.07 2.65 -3.07
C ASP A 166 12.76 1.85 -1.97
N CYS A 167 12.28 0.62 -1.70
CA CYS A 167 12.89 -0.22 -0.67
C CYS A 167 14.37 -0.50 -0.96
N ARG A 168 14.72 -0.78 -2.23
CA ARG A 168 16.12 -0.95 -2.64
C ARG A 168 16.93 0.32 -2.48
N ALA A 169 16.38 1.45 -2.88
CA ALA A 169 17.07 2.74 -2.77
C ALA A 169 17.32 3.15 -1.30
N LEU A 170 16.35 2.87 -0.42
CA LEU A 170 16.45 3.18 1.00
C LEU A 170 17.44 2.26 1.75
N CYS A 171 17.45 0.96 1.44
CA CYS A 171 18.23 -0.04 2.19
C CYS A 171 19.55 -0.46 1.53
N GLY A 172 19.82 0.01 0.30
CA GLY A 172 20.95 -0.45 -0.51
C GLY A 172 20.80 -1.89 -1.03
N ASP A 173 21.72 -2.28 -1.93
CA ASP A 173 21.73 -3.62 -2.55
C ASP A 173 22.21 -4.75 -1.62
N SER A 174 22.60 -4.44 -0.39
CA SER A 174 23.21 -5.41 0.56
C SER A 174 22.30 -6.60 0.91
N GLU A 175 21.03 -6.58 0.52
CA GLU A 175 20.09 -7.68 0.65
C GLU A 175 19.46 -8.12 -0.69
N ARG A 176 20.23 -8.07 -1.77
CA ARG A 176 19.81 -8.52 -3.11
C ARG A 176 19.17 -9.93 -3.17
N LEU A 177 19.37 -10.73 -2.13
CA LEU A 177 18.82 -12.10 -1.99
C LEU A 177 17.40 -12.14 -1.41
N LEU A 178 16.76 -11.00 -1.11
CA LEU A 178 15.54 -10.99 -0.31
C LEU A 178 14.30 -10.37 -1.00
N THR A 179 14.46 -9.80 -2.20
CA THR A 179 13.33 -9.51 -3.11
C THR A 179 12.94 -10.73 -3.94
N GLY A 180 13.61 -11.85 -3.68
CA GLY A 180 13.29 -13.14 -4.29
C GLY A 180 11.87 -13.50 -3.92
N GLU A 181 11.05 -13.59 -4.91
CA GLU A 181 10.23 -14.71 -5.24
C GLU A 181 10.18 -15.73 -4.10
N LEU A 182 8.99 -15.98 -3.62
CA LEU A 182 8.68 -17.26 -3.04
C LEU A 182 8.95 -18.29 -4.15
N ASP A 183 10.17 -18.81 -4.18
CA ASP A 183 10.50 -19.94 -5.00
C ASP A 183 9.70 -21.13 -4.44
N LEU A 184 8.56 -21.43 -5.06
CA LEU A 184 7.69 -22.53 -4.67
C LEU A 184 8.29 -23.89 -5.09
N HIS A 185 9.51 -23.87 -5.66
CA HIS A 185 10.27 -25.06 -5.95
C HIS A 185 11.07 -25.49 -4.73
N HIS A 186 10.51 -26.39 -3.95
CA HIS A 186 11.23 -27.15 -2.97
C HIS A 186 12.07 -28.20 -3.73
N ASP A 187 13.34 -27.92 -3.97
CA ASP A 187 14.31 -28.93 -4.43
C ASP A 187 14.80 -29.70 -3.18
N PRO A 188 14.40 -30.97 -3.02
CA PRO A 188 14.82 -31.79 -1.89
C PRO A 188 16.30 -32.19 -1.94
N ALA A 189 17.05 -31.83 -2.98
CA ALA A 189 18.43 -32.27 -3.20
C ALA A 189 19.50 -31.37 -2.53
N LEU A 190 19.14 -30.24 -1.89
CA LEU A 190 20.10 -29.35 -1.21
C LEU A 190 20.16 -29.50 0.31
N ALA A 191 19.54 -30.51 0.88
CA ALA A 191 19.55 -30.75 2.33
C ALA A 191 20.79 -31.53 2.86
N GLU A 192 21.67 -32.00 1.99
CA GLU A 192 22.89 -32.70 2.40
C GLU A 192 24.13 -32.04 1.80
N ASN A 193 24.65 -30.98 2.44
CA ASN A 193 26.06 -30.61 2.45
C ASN A 193 26.28 -29.20 3.06
N SER A 194 26.18 -29.11 4.38
CA SER A 194 26.84 -28.02 5.11
C SER A 194 27.28 -28.47 6.52
N SER A 195 28.25 -29.38 6.54
CA SER A 195 29.15 -29.50 7.66
C SER A 195 30.52 -28.98 7.21
N ASP A 196 31.12 -28.19 8.07
CA ASP A 196 32.48 -27.64 8.03
C ASP A 196 32.71 -26.36 7.21
N ASN A 197 32.71 -25.21 7.92
CA ASN A 197 33.95 -24.48 8.15
C ASN A 197 33.75 -23.29 9.11
N GLN A 198 34.19 -23.51 10.34
CA GLN A 198 34.61 -22.41 11.22
C GLN A 198 35.85 -21.75 10.62
N ALA A 199 35.79 -20.46 10.37
CA ALA A 199 36.96 -19.63 10.23
C ALA A 199 36.67 -18.27 10.86
N ASP A 200 37.18 -18.10 12.06
CA ASP A 200 37.44 -16.81 12.69
C ASP A 200 38.09 -15.84 11.72
N LYS A 201 37.48 -14.68 11.52
CA LYS A 201 38.20 -13.44 11.16
C LYS A 201 37.62 -12.30 11.98
N GLN A 202 38.33 -11.98 13.05
CA GLN A 202 38.37 -10.64 13.60
C GLN A 202 38.66 -9.65 12.47
N ALA A 203 37.75 -8.77 12.16
CA ALA A 203 38.00 -7.61 11.35
C ALA A 203 38.08 -6.39 12.27
N ASP A 204 39.26 -5.84 12.37
CA ASP A 204 39.56 -4.57 12.99
C ASP A 204 38.62 -3.47 12.49
N ASN A 205 37.95 -2.82 13.42
CA ASN A 205 37.23 -1.57 13.24
C ASN A 205 38.24 -0.44 12.94
N GLN A 206 38.43 -0.10 11.67
CA GLN A 206 38.81 1.23 11.29
C GLN A 206 37.59 2.01 10.89
N ALA A 207 37.14 2.88 11.79
CA ALA A 207 36.08 3.86 11.56
C ALA A 207 36.54 4.87 10.50
N GLN A 208 36.26 4.59 9.24
CA GLN A 208 36.06 5.63 8.23
C GLN A 208 34.59 6.05 8.38
N GLY A 209 34.35 7.36 8.59
CA GLY A 209 33.03 7.90 8.77
C GLY A 209 32.16 7.58 7.55
N ASP A 210 31.32 6.58 7.70
CA ASP A 210 30.26 6.27 6.78
C ASP A 210 29.09 7.22 7.13
N ASP A 211 28.84 8.21 6.28
CA ASP A 211 27.72 9.17 6.38
C ASP A 211 26.35 8.51 6.10
N SER A 212 26.28 7.17 6.04
CA SER A 212 25.05 6.46 5.77
C SER A 212 24.09 6.49 6.97
N VAL A 213 22.83 6.79 6.69
CA VAL A 213 21.76 6.75 7.69
C VAL A 213 21.37 5.29 7.95
N PRO A 214 21.42 4.80 9.21
CA PRO A 214 21.10 3.40 9.51
C PRO A 214 19.58 3.18 9.40
N LEU A 215 19.14 2.52 8.34
CA LEU A 215 17.75 2.19 8.08
C LEU A 215 17.48 0.69 8.31
N LEU A 216 16.33 0.37 8.85
CA LEU A 216 15.89 -0.99 9.15
C LEU A 216 14.76 -1.39 8.21
N ARG A 217 14.86 -2.55 7.56
CA ARG A 217 13.84 -3.12 6.69
C ARG A 217 12.94 -4.07 7.46
N ARG A 218 11.62 -3.90 7.33
CA ARG A 218 10.59 -4.78 7.89
C ARG A 218 9.74 -5.39 6.79
N MET A 219 9.34 -6.63 6.97
CA MET A 219 8.46 -7.36 6.05
C MET A 219 7.13 -7.69 6.70
N ASP A 220 6.07 -7.75 5.89
CA ASP A 220 4.77 -8.30 6.23
C ASP A 220 4.19 -9.04 5.02
N CYS A 221 3.02 -9.65 5.16
CA CYS A 221 2.37 -10.45 4.14
C CYS A 221 0.97 -9.92 3.84
N GLN A 222 0.70 -9.64 2.56
CA GLN A 222 -0.62 -9.36 2.03
C GLN A 222 -1.03 -10.45 1.03
N TYR A 223 -2.16 -10.27 0.33
CA TYR A 223 -2.70 -11.24 -0.61
C TYR A 223 -3.07 -10.53 -1.91
N HIS A 224 -2.36 -10.81 -3.00
CA HIS A 224 -2.59 -10.15 -4.28
C HIS A 224 -3.06 -11.17 -5.33
N TRP A 225 -4.05 -10.81 -6.12
CA TRP A 225 -4.41 -11.57 -7.31
C TRP A 225 -3.65 -11.04 -8.52
N ARG A 226 -3.22 -11.95 -9.40
CA ARG A 226 -2.47 -11.63 -10.61
C ARG A 226 -3.22 -12.13 -11.84
N ASN A 227 -3.36 -11.25 -12.83
CA ASN A 227 -3.90 -11.62 -14.13
C ASN A 227 -2.78 -12.26 -14.95
N GLN A 228 -2.94 -13.53 -15.24
CA GLN A 228 -2.02 -14.31 -16.08
C GLN A 228 -2.52 -14.37 -17.54
N GLY A 229 -3.13 -13.31 -18.03
CA GLY A 229 -3.67 -13.25 -19.39
C GLY A 229 -5.02 -13.96 -19.53
N TYR A 230 -5.78 -14.09 -18.46
CA TYR A 230 -7.12 -14.68 -18.48
C TYR A 230 -8.03 -13.93 -19.44
N GLN A 231 -8.80 -14.67 -20.24
CA GLN A 231 -9.77 -14.12 -21.18
C GLN A 231 -11.18 -13.97 -20.57
N SER A 232 -11.43 -14.66 -19.45
CA SER A 232 -12.70 -14.63 -18.72
C SER A 232 -12.52 -15.12 -17.29
N PHE A 233 -13.51 -14.88 -16.44
CA PHE A 233 -13.54 -15.46 -15.09
C PHE A 233 -13.59 -17.00 -15.12
N ASP A 234 -14.25 -17.59 -16.10
CA ASP A 234 -14.26 -19.05 -16.28
C ASP A 234 -12.87 -19.59 -16.68
N ASP A 235 -12.09 -18.86 -17.45
CA ASP A 235 -10.71 -19.20 -17.76
C ASP A 235 -9.83 -19.20 -16.49
N PHE A 236 -9.93 -18.15 -15.67
CA PHE A 236 -9.34 -18.16 -14.33
C PHE A 236 -9.76 -19.41 -13.51
N LEU A 237 -11.05 -19.74 -13.49
CA LEU A 237 -11.54 -20.92 -12.79
C LEU A 237 -10.96 -22.23 -13.31
N GLN A 238 -10.59 -22.34 -14.60
CA GLN A 238 -9.94 -23.55 -15.17
C GLN A 238 -8.57 -23.82 -14.54
N ARG A 239 -7.89 -22.82 -14.02
CA ARG A 239 -6.62 -22.99 -13.30
C ARG A 239 -6.81 -23.60 -11.91
N CYS A 240 -8.02 -23.48 -11.34
CA CYS A 240 -8.33 -23.99 -10.01
C CYS A 240 -8.59 -25.52 -10.02
N THR A 241 -8.34 -26.17 -8.88
CA THR A 241 -8.75 -27.56 -8.65
C THR A 241 -10.28 -27.71 -8.79
N ALA A 242 -10.76 -28.88 -9.16
CA ALA A 242 -12.20 -29.15 -9.36
C ALA A 242 -13.04 -28.81 -8.11
N LYS A 243 -12.53 -29.12 -6.92
CA LYS A 243 -13.17 -28.80 -5.64
C LYS A 243 -13.31 -27.31 -5.44
N ARG A 244 -12.24 -26.52 -5.66
CA ARG A 244 -12.22 -25.07 -5.48
C ARG A 244 -13.10 -24.38 -6.52
N ARG A 245 -12.99 -24.75 -7.78
CA ARG A 245 -13.86 -24.26 -8.86
C ARG A 245 -15.33 -24.44 -8.55
N LYS A 246 -15.74 -25.63 -8.03
CA LYS A 246 -17.11 -25.86 -7.59
C LYS A 246 -17.54 -24.94 -6.46
N THR A 247 -16.63 -24.66 -5.50
CA THR A 247 -16.91 -23.74 -4.37
C THR A 247 -17.10 -22.32 -4.86
N LEU A 248 -16.19 -21.79 -5.67
CA LEU A 248 -16.25 -20.42 -6.21
C LEU A 248 -17.53 -20.19 -7.03
N ARG A 249 -17.86 -21.14 -7.93
CA ARG A 249 -19.13 -21.08 -8.69
C ARG A 249 -20.37 -21.14 -7.78
N ARG A 250 -20.30 -21.87 -6.68
CA ARG A 250 -21.42 -21.95 -5.72
C ARG A 250 -21.57 -20.64 -4.94
N GLU A 251 -20.49 -20.01 -4.52
CA GLU A 251 -20.51 -18.71 -3.84
C GLU A 251 -21.18 -17.65 -4.73
N ARG A 252 -20.80 -17.55 -6.00
CA ARG A 252 -21.44 -16.65 -6.98
C ARG A 252 -22.95 -16.97 -7.17
N ARG A 253 -23.27 -18.27 -7.26
CA ARG A 253 -24.65 -18.72 -7.42
C ARG A 253 -25.53 -18.31 -6.25
N TYR A 254 -25.04 -18.35 -5.01
CA TYR A 254 -25.85 -17.90 -3.86
C TYR A 254 -26.30 -16.45 -4.00
N VAL A 255 -25.47 -15.58 -4.54
CA VAL A 255 -25.84 -14.17 -4.78
C VAL A 255 -26.85 -14.07 -5.92
N THR A 256 -26.64 -14.79 -7.02
CA THR A 256 -27.56 -14.82 -8.18
C THR A 256 -28.92 -15.42 -7.81
N ASP A 257 -28.95 -16.56 -7.09
CA ASP A 257 -30.16 -17.24 -6.68
C ASP A 257 -30.99 -16.41 -5.67
N ALA A 258 -30.34 -15.54 -4.89
CA ALA A 258 -30.99 -14.55 -4.04
C ALA A 258 -31.59 -13.37 -4.83
N GLY A 259 -31.37 -13.31 -6.15
CA GLY A 259 -31.83 -12.24 -7.02
C GLY A 259 -31.08 -10.93 -6.89
N ILE A 260 -29.94 -10.92 -6.18
CA ILE A 260 -29.15 -9.71 -5.99
C ILE A 260 -28.56 -9.24 -7.34
N ARG A 261 -28.83 -8.00 -7.70
CA ARG A 261 -28.27 -7.33 -8.88
C ARG A 261 -27.04 -6.52 -8.49
N LEU A 262 -25.95 -6.73 -9.21
CA LEU A 262 -24.70 -5.99 -9.02
C LEU A 262 -24.47 -5.03 -10.18
N GLU A 263 -24.02 -3.82 -9.87
CA GLU A 263 -23.66 -2.81 -10.85
C GLU A 263 -22.27 -2.28 -10.58
N ARG A 264 -21.38 -2.42 -11.56
CA ARG A 264 -20.05 -1.78 -11.56
C ARG A 264 -20.18 -0.41 -12.22
N ARG A 265 -19.76 0.62 -11.50
CA ARG A 265 -19.82 2.01 -11.95
C ARG A 265 -18.49 2.71 -11.71
N LEU A 266 -18.00 3.48 -12.70
CA LEU A 266 -16.90 4.40 -12.48
C LEU A 266 -17.37 5.58 -11.64
N GLY A 267 -16.51 6.05 -10.71
CA GLY A 267 -16.85 7.11 -9.77
C GLY A 267 -17.34 8.40 -10.40
N GLY A 268 -16.76 8.80 -11.56
CA GLY A 268 -17.20 9.98 -12.31
C GLY A 268 -18.61 9.89 -12.90
N SER A 269 -19.21 8.69 -12.92
CA SER A 269 -20.60 8.50 -13.37
C SER A 269 -21.64 8.49 -12.24
N LEU A 270 -21.19 8.59 -10.98
CA LEU A 270 -22.06 8.55 -9.81
C LEU A 270 -22.63 9.93 -9.50
N THR A 271 -23.89 9.95 -9.09
CA THR A 271 -24.56 11.13 -8.54
C THR A 271 -24.13 11.37 -7.09
N ASP A 272 -24.39 12.59 -6.56
CA ASP A 272 -24.17 12.90 -5.13
C ASP A 272 -24.91 11.96 -4.19
N GLN A 273 -26.10 11.48 -4.58
CA GLN A 273 -26.88 10.53 -3.81
C GLN A 273 -26.18 9.17 -3.76
N GLU A 274 -25.65 8.69 -4.88
CA GLU A 274 -24.92 7.41 -4.95
C GLU A 274 -23.61 7.49 -4.17
N TRP A 275 -22.91 8.61 -4.19
CA TRP A 275 -21.76 8.85 -3.31
C TRP A 275 -22.17 8.92 -1.83
N GLY A 276 -23.34 9.46 -1.52
CA GLY A 276 -23.92 9.42 -0.19
C GLY A 276 -24.11 7.98 0.30
N TRP A 277 -24.70 7.09 -0.52
CA TRP A 277 -24.83 5.67 -0.19
C TRP A 277 -23.46 4.98 -0.01
N ALA A 278 -22.51 5.26 -0.89
CA ALA A 278 -21.16 4.71 -0.78
C ALA A 278 -20.48 5.10 0.54
N HIS A 279 -20.62 6.35 0.97
CA HIS A 279 -20.11 6.84 2.25
C HIS A 279 -20.87 6.19 3.45
N GLU A 280 -22.18 6.06 3.41
CA GLU A 280 -22.97 5.37 4.44
C GLU A 280 -22.49 3.92 4.65
N PHE A 281 -22.22 3.19 3.56
CA PHE A 281 -21.64 1.85 3.64
C PHE A 281 -20.21 1.84 4.18
N TYR A 282 -19.40 2.82 3.84
CA TYR A 282 -18.08 2.97 4.44
C TYR A 282 -18.19 3.16 5.96
N VAL A 283 -19.05 4.05 6.43
CA VAL A 283 -19.26 4.33 7.87
C VAL A 283 -19.77 3.09 8.60
N SER A 284 -20.72 2.34 8.03
CA SER A 284 -21.33 1.14 8.65
C SER A 284 -20.29 0.09 9.07
N THR A 285 -19.13 0.03 8.40
CA THR A 285 -18.04 -0.89 8.76
C THR A 285 -17.37 -0.50 10.07
N PHE A 286 -17.30 0.78 10.38
CA PHE A 286 -16.72 1.29 11.64
C PHE A 286 -17.69 1.13 12.79
N ASP A 287 -18.97 1.36 12.58
CA ASP A 287 -20.02 1.12 13.59
C ASP A 287 -19.99 -0.32 14.09
N ALA A 288 -19.81 -1.28 13.17
CA ALA A 288 -19.71 -2.69 13.51
C ALA A 288 -18.42 -3.07 14.25
N LYS A 289 -17.36 -2.24 14.20
CA LYS A 289 -16.02 -2.53 14.74
C LYS A 289 -15.57 -1.59 15.87
N TRP A 290 -16.44 -0.73 16.37
CA TRP A 290 -16.13 0.29 17.39
C TRP A 290 -14.97 1.22 16.97
N GLY A 291 -14.91 1.57 15.69
CA GLY A 291 -13.92 2.49 15.13
C GLY A 291 -14.55 3.83 14.73
N ASN A 292 -13.69 4.82 14.46
CA ASN A 292 -14.13 6.10 13.90
C ASN A 292 -13.80 6.16 12.41
N PRO A 293 -14.76 6.51 11.53
CA PRO A 293 -14.48 6.74 10.12
C PRO A 293 -13.57 7.98 9.98
N SER A 294 -12.52 7.84 9.18
CA SER A 294 -11.54 8.91 8.97
C SER A 294 -11.78 9.71 7.68
N LEU A 295 -12.65 9.20 6.79
CA LEU A 295 -12.98 9.87 5.53
C LEU A 295 -14.37 10.48 5.63
N THR A 296 -14.47 11.73 5.22
CA THR A 296 -15.72 12.49 5.23
C THR A 296 -16.57 12.20 3.99
N ARG A 297 -17.84 12.57 4.01
CA ARG A 297 -18.71 12.48 2.83
C ARG A 297 -18.17 13.35 1.69
N GLU A 298 -17.66 14.53 2.02
CA GLU A 298 -17.08 15.49 1.09
C GLU A 298 -15.90 14.89 0.35
N PHE A 299 -15.08 14.08 1.01
CA PHE A 299 -14.00 13.33 0.36
C PHE A 299 -14.55 12.41 -0.74
N PHE A 300 -15.61 11.66 -0.46
CA PHE A 300 -16.19 10.73 -1.45
C PHE A 300 -16.78 11.49 -2.65
N THR A 301 -17.52 12.57 -2.42
CA THR A 301 -18.07 13.40 -3.50
C THR A 301 -16.95 13.99 -4.35
N ARG A 302 -15.91 14.54 -3.70
CA ARG A 302 -14.75 15.09 -4.39
C ARG A 302 -14.00 14.05 -5.23
N MET A 303 -13.87 12.80 -4.73
CA MET A 303 -13.27 11.71 -5.53
C MET A 303 -14.07 11.45 -6.80
N GLY A 304 -15.39 11.56 -6.77
CA GLY A 304 -16.21 11.46 -7.98
C GLY A 304 -15.91 12.54 -9.00
N GLU A 305 -15.75 13.78 -8.57
CA GLU A 305 -15.52 14.94 -9.41
C GLU A 305 -14.09 15.00 -9.99
N THR A 306 -13.08 14.74 -9.16
CA THR A 306 -11.66 14.99 -9.52
C THR A 306 -10.88 13.72 -9.83
N PHE A 307 -11.39 12.55 -9.45
CA PHE A 307 -10.69 11.28 -9.48
C PHE A 307 -11.59 10.11 -9.97
N GLY A 308 -12.73 10.42 -10.58
CA GLY A 308 -13.78 9.47 -10.90
C GLY A 308 -13.36 8.32 -11.79
N ASP A 309 -12.47 8.55 -12.77
CA ASP A 309 -11.98 7.52 -13.70
C ASP A 309 -11.05 6.50 -13.01
N SER A 310 -10.45 6.88 -11.89
CA SER A 310 -9.61 6.00 -11.07
C SER A 310 -10.38 5.30 -9.94
N THR A 311 -11.70 5.49 -9.86
CA THR A 311 -12.54 4.90 -8.81
C THR A 311 -13.59 3.97 -9.42
N LEU A 312 -13.66 2.74 -8.91
CA LEU A 312 -14.67 1.74 -9.26
C LEU A 312 -15.54 1.46 -8.04
N VAL A 313 -16.86 1.63 -8.19
CA VAL A 313 -17.85 1.27 -7.16
C VAL A 313 -18.70 0.11 -7.66
N VAL A 314 -18.87 -0.90 -6.82
CA VAL A 314 -19.77 -2.03 -7.05
C VAL A 314 -20.94 -1.92 -6.10
N PHE A 315 -22.10 -1.52 -6.59
CA PHE A 315 -23.35 -1.51 -5.83
C PHE A 315 -24.07 -2.85 -5.93
N ALA A 316 -24.71 -3.27 -4.85
CA ALA A 316 -25.58 -4.44 -4.81
C ALA A 316 -27.02 -4.02 -4.45
N TYR A 317 -28.00 -4.50 -5.22
CA TYR A 317 -29.42 -4.22 -5.05
C TYR A 317 -30.18 -5.51 -4.77
N ASP A 318 -31.04 -5.50 -3.73
CA ASP A 318 -31.90 -6.60 -3.38
C ASP A 318 -33.35 -6.30 -3.89
N PRO A 319 -33.86 -7.03 -4.88
CA PRO A 319 -35.20 -6.78 -5.41
C PRO A 319 -36.31 -7.06 -4.38
N ASN A 320 -36.02 -7.77 -3.29
CA ASN A 320 -36.96 -8.08 -2.22
C ASN A 320 -36.80 -7.14 -1.00
N ASP A 321 -35.97 -6.10 -1.12
CA ASP A 321 -35.84 -5.07 -0.08
C ASP A 321 -37.05 -4.11 -0.12
N GLU A 322 -37.32 -3.45 1.00
CA GLU A 322 -38.38 -2.41 1.08
C GLU A 322 -38.07 -1.24 0.12
N GLN A 323 -36.80 -1.02 -0.22
CA GLN A 323 -36.35 0.00 -1.16
C GLN A 323 -35.48 -0.65 -2.27
N PRO A 324 -36.09 -1.31 -3.26
CA PRO A 324 -35.37 -2.13 -4.25
C PRO A 324 -34.45 -1.32 -5.17
N ASP A 325 -34.69 -0.01 -5.32
CA ASP A 325 -33.85 0.91 -6.11
C ASP A 325 -32.70 1.55 -5.29
N THR A 326 -32.64 1.27 -3.98
CA THR A 326 -31.57 1.69 -3.10
C THR A 326 -30.62 0.54 -2.86
N PRO A 327 -29.30 0.71 -3.02
CA PRO A 327 -28.37 -0.39 -2.83
C PRO A 327 -28.37 -0.87 -1.36
N VAL A 328 -28.17 -2.17 -1.18
CA VAL A 328 -28.06 -2.80 0.15
C VAL A 328 -26.61 -2.92 0.59
N ALA A 329 -25.65 -2.77 -0.33
CA ALA A 329 -24.22 -2.82 -0.07
C ALA A 329 -23.42 -2.12 -1.15
N ALA A 330 -22.19 -1.71 -0.81
CA ALA A 330 -21.22 -1.24 -1.80
C ALA A 330 -19.78 -1.71 -1.48
N SER A 331 -19.01 -1.94 -2.56
CA SER A 331 -17.56 -2.08 -2.51
C SER A 331 -16.92 -0.96 -3.31
N ILE A 332 -15.89 -0.31 -2.73
CA ILE A 332 -15.19 0.81 -3.36
C ILE A 332 -13.75 0.41 -3.59
N MET A 333 -13.31 0.56 -4.83
CA MET A 333 -11.98 0.21 -5.30
C MET A 333 -11.36 1.39 -6.04
N PHE A 334 -10.03 1.45 -6.09
CA PHE A 334 -9.29 2.44 -6.86
C PHE A 334 -8.41 1.74 -7.89
N GLN A 335 -8.19 2.37 -9.04
CA GLN A 335 -7.37 1.81 -10.11
C GLN A 335 -6.34 2.81 -10.62
N GLY A 336 -5.17 2.30 -10.97
CA GLY A 336 -4.09 3.06 -11.58
C GLY A 336 -2.80 2.26 -11.59
N GLY A 337 -1.83 2.64 -12.42
CA GLY A 337 -0.54 1.95 -12.54
C GLY A 337 -0.68 0.44 -12.80
N ASN A 338 -1.66 0.04 -13.59
CA ASN A 338 -1.93 -1.37 -13.90
C ASN A 338 -2.34 -2.25 -12.68
N CYS A 339 -2.89 -1.62 -11.64
CA CYS A 339 -3.36 -2.28 -10.42
C CYS A 339 -4.77 -1.82 -10.04
N LEU A 340 -5.59 -2.75 -9.55
CA LEU A 340 -6.84 -2.48 -8.86
C LEU A 340 -6.63 -2.65 -7.35
N TYR A 341 -7.16 -1.74 -6.55
CA TYR A 341 -7.03 -1.74 -5.10
C TYR A 341 -8.41 -1.76 -4.44
N GLY A 342 -8.78 -2.87 -3.81
CA GLY A 342 -10.00 -2.96 -2.99
C GLY A 342 -9.78 -2.24 -1.65
N ARG A 343 -10.66 -1.29 -1.33
CA ARG A 343 -10.46 -0.45 -0.16
C ARG A 343 -11.57 -0.51 0.85
N TYR A 344 -12.79 -0.24 0.44
CA TYR A 344 -13.90 -0.11 1.38
C TYR A 344 -15.04 -1.03 0.99
N TRP A 345 -15.71 -1.56 1.99
CA TRP A 345 -16.90 -2.38 1.87
C TRP A 345 -17.86 -2.03 2.99
N GLY A 346 -19.14 -2.06 2.72
CA GLY A 346 -20.15 -2.02 3.74
C GLY A 346 -21.49 -2.52 3.22
N CYS A 347 -22.36 -2.88 4.13
CA CYS A 347 -23.71 -3.32 3.81
C CYS A 347 -24.67 -2.95 4.94
N ARG A 348 -25.92 -2.62 4.60
CA ARG A 348 -27.02 -2.46 5.57
C ARG A 348 -27.78 -3.76 5.81
N LYS A 349 -27.58 -4.76 4.92
CA LYS A 349 -28.20 -6.08 5.00
C LYS A 349 -27.18 -7.13 4.56
N GLU A 350 -26.94 -8.11 5.42
CA GLU A 350 -26.05 -9.21 5.10
C GLU A 350 -26.75 -10.22 4.17
N HIS A 351 -26.08 -10.55 3.06
CA HIS A 351 -26.41 -11.63 2.15
C HIS A 351 -25.26 -12.63 2.06
N HIS A 352 -25.59 -13.90 2.05
CA HIS A 352 -24.60 -14.97 2.00
C HIS A 352 -23.71 -14.85 0.76
N CYS A 353 -22.38 -14.79 0.95
CA CYS A 353 -21.35 -14.61 -0.06
C CYS A 353 -21.34 -13.26 -0.81
N LEU A 354 -22.21 -12.30 -0.50
CA LEU A 354 -22.26 -11.00 -1.19
C LEU A 354 -20.93 -10.24 -1.07
N HIS A 355 -20.30 -10.25 0.12
CA HIS A 355 -18.99 -9.65 0.32
C HIS A 355 -17.95 -10.20 -0.66
N PHE A 356 -17.90 -11.54 -0.87
CA PHE A 356 -16.95 -12.14 -1.78
C PHE A 356 -17.24 -11.79 -3.24
N GLU A 357 -18.51 -11.77 -3.61
CA GLU A 357 -18.93 -11.40 -4.95
C GLU A 357 -18.54 -9.95 -5.26
N ALA A 358 -18.93 -8.99 -4.41
CA ALA A 358 -18.73 -7.57 -4.66
C ALA A 358 -17.27 -7.13 -4.50
N CYS A 359 -16.54 -7.67 -3.49
CA CYS A 359 -15.19 -7.23 -3.19
C CYS A 359 -14.11 -7.98 -3.95
N TYR A 360 -14.36 -9.24 -4.39
CA TYR A 360 -13.33 -10.05 -5.03
C TYR A 360 -13.69 -10.43 -6.46
N TYR A 361 -14.85 -11.08 -6.68
CA TYR A 361 -15.15 -11.63 -8.01
C TYR A 361 -15.45 -10.54 -9.02
N GLN A 362 -16.15 -9.48 -8.63
CA GLN A 362 -16.36 -8.31 -9.48
C GLN A 362 -15.06 -7.56 -9.78
N GLY A 363 -14.14 -7.49 -8.82
CA GLY A 363 -12.80 -6.91 -9.02
C GLY A 363 -11.94 -7.76 -9.96
N ILE A 364 -11.94 -9.10 -9.82
CA ILE A 364 -11.22 -10.01 -10.71
C ILE A 364 -11.76 -9.91 -12.15
N GLU A 365 -13.09 -9.90 -12.34
CA GLU A 365 -13.71 -9.70 -13.65
C GLU A 365 -13.32 -8.36 -14.27
N HIS A 366 -13.36 -7.28 -13.49
CA HIS A 366 -12.93 -5.96 -13.94
C HIS A 366 -11.47 -5.97 -14.39
N CYS A 367 -10.57 -6.62 -13.62
CA CYS A 367 -9.16 -6.75 -14.01
C CYS A 367 -8.99 -7.52 -15.31
N ILE A 368 -9.72 -8.62 -15.50
CA ILE A 368 -9.66 -9.42 -16.73
C ILE A 368 -10.15 -8.60 -17.94
N GLU A 369 -11.31 -7.96 -17.81
CA GLU A 369 -11.94 -7.16 -18.89
C GLU A 369 -11.09 -5.97 -19.32
N ASN A 370 -10.33 -5.36 -18.38
CA ASN A 370 -9.52 -4.17 -18.63
C ASN A 370 -8.00 -4.46 -18.71
N ASN A 371 -7.59 -5.73 -18.76
CA ASN A 371 -6.20 -6.17 -18.79
C ASN A 371 -5.34 -5.62 -17.63
N ILE A 372 -5.95 -5.36 -16.47
CA ILE A 372 -5.23 -4.97 -15.26
C ILE A 372 -4.49 -6.19 -14.73
N THR A 373 -3.19 -6.07 -14.46
CA THR A 373 -2.33 -7.20 -14.14
C THR A 373 -2.37 -7.61 -12.67
N ARG A 374 -2.70 -6.68 -11.77
CA ARG A 374 -2.67 -6.92 -10.32
C ARG A 374 -3.94 -6.42 -9.63
N PHE A 375 -4.37 -7.15 -8.61
CA PHE A 375 -5.44 -6.74 -7.72
C PHE A 375 -5.03 -6.93 -6.26
N GLU A 376 -4.96 -5.83 -5.51
CA GLU A 376 -4.71 -5.77 -4.06
C GLU A 376 -6.03 -5.55 -3.31
N PRO A 377 -6.66 -6.57 -2.72
CA PRO A 377 -8.00 -6.46 -2.16
C PRO A 377 -8.02 -5.99 -0.69
N GLY A 378 -6.98 -5.27 -0.26
CA GLY A 378 -6.77 -4.83 1.12
C GLY A 378 -5.90 -5.78 1.95
N ALA A 379 -5.42 -5.31 3.12
CA ALA A 379 -4.32 -5.92 3.86
C ALA A 379 -4.64 -7.28 4.50
N GLN A 380 -5.84 -7.50 5.03
CA GLN A 380 -6.16 -8.64 5.90
C GLN A 380 -7.09 -9.66 5.24
N GLY A 381 -7.10 -10.89 5.78
CA GLY A 381 -8.08 -11.93 5.48
C GLY A 381 -7.55 -13.12 4.67
N GLU A 382 -7.10 -14.18 5.36
CA GLU A 382 -6.60 -15.42 4.75
C GLU A 382 -7.64 -16.15 3.86
N HIS A 383 -8.94 -15.86 4.05
CA HIS A 383 -9.99 -16.37 3.16
C HIS A 383 -9.82 -15.94 1.68
N LYS A 384 -9.01 -14.93 1.40
CA LYS A 384 -8.62 -14.50 0.06
C LYS A 384 -7.80 -15.57 -0.68
N ILE A 385 -6.95 -16.30 0.02
CA ILE A 385 -6.05 -17.31 -0.55
C ILE A 385 -6.85 -18.36 -1.31
N THR A 386 -7.91 -18.87 -0.71
CA THR A 386 -8.76 -19.89 -1.35
C THR A 386 -9.54 -19.38 -2.57
N ARG A 387 -9.47 -18.07 -2.86
CA ARG A 387 -10.05 -17.37 -4.01
C ARG A 387 -9.02 -16.91 -5.03
N GLY A 388 -7.77 -17.36 -4.88
CA GLY A 388 -6.70 -17.12 -5.85
C GLY A 388 -5.83 -15.90 -5.59
N PHE A 389 -5.96 -15.28 -4.41
CA PHE A 389 -5.05 -14.22 -4.00
C PHE A 389 -3.80 -14.84 -3.36
N VAL A 390 -2.66 -14.59 -3.96
CA VAL A 390 -1.37 -15.19 -3.59
C VAL A 390 -0.76 -14.42 -2.43
N PRO A 391 -0.23 -15.10 -1.39
CA PRO A 391 0.55 -14.45 -0.35
C PRO A 391 1.72 -13.68 -0.97
N THR A 392 1.80 -12.39 -0.66
CA THR A 392 2.77 -11.46 -1.27
C THR A 392 3.44 -10.67 -0.17
N LEU A 393 4.77 -10.67 -0.14
CA LEU A 393 5.54 -9.88 0.82
C LEU A 393 5.37 -8.38 0.53
N THR A 394 5.16 -7.62 1.59
CA THR A 394 5.16 -6.15 1.58
C THR A 394 6.28 -5.64 2.46
N GLU A 395 6.77 -4.46 2.19
CA GLU A 395 7.95 -3.93 2.83
C GLU A 395 7.71 -2.54 3.40
N SER A 396 8.39 -2.28 4.50
CA SER A 396 8.52 -0.96 5.09
C SER A 396 9.96 -0.73 5.55
N VAL A 397 10.35 0.54 5.60
CA VAL A 397 11.71 0.94 6.00
C VAL A 397 11.61 1.91 7.15
N HIS A 398 12.50 1.79 8.13
CA HIS A 398 12.38 2.47 9.40
C HIS A 398 13.70 3.11 9.83
N TYR A 399 13.67 4.40 10.13
CA TYR A 399 14.70 5.11 10.86
C TYR A 399 14.28 5.21 12.33
N ILE A 400 15.15 4.79 13.24
CA ILE A 400 14.95 4.88 14.69
C ILE A 400 16.01 5.79 15.27
N ALA A 401 15.60 6.92 15.85
CA ALA A 401 16.52 7.95 16.31
C ALA A 401 17.40 7.46 17.47
N HIS A 402 16.81 6.78 18.46
CA HIS A 402 17.53 6.31 19.64
C HIS A 402 18.35 5.03 19.32
N PRO A 403 19.71 5.03 19.45
CA PRO A 403 20.55 3.89 19.08
C PRO A 403 20.18 2.58 19.79
N GLY A 404 19.93 2.62 21.10
CA GLY A 404 19.59 1.43 21.88
C GLY A 404 18.29 0.77 21.44
N PHE A 405 17.25 1.56 21.10
CA PHE A 405 16.01 1.03 20.53
C PHE A 405 16.21 0.53 19.11
N ARG A 406 17.03 1.20 18.30
CA ARG A 406 17.37 0.74 16.96
C ARG A 406 18.00 -0.64 16.98
N ASP A 407 19.00 -0.88 17.84
CA ASP A 407 19.65 -2.19 17.96
C ASP A 407 18.69 -3.29 18.49
N ALA A 408 17.78 -2.94 19.39
CA ALA A 408 16.79 -3.88 19.89
C ALA A 408 15.75 -4.23 18.79
N ILE A 409 15.25 -3.23 18.06
CA ILE A 409 14.30 -3.42 16.96
C ILE A 409 14.97 -4.20 15.82
N GLN A 410 16.24 -3.93 15.49
CA GLN A 410 16.97 -4.68 14.46
C GLN A 410 17.01 -6.18 14.76
N ARG A 411 17.31 -6.56 16.02
CA ARG A 411 17.28 -7.98 16.44
C ARG A 411 15.87 -8.58 16.32
N TYR A 412 14.85 -7.86 16.78
CA TYR A 412 13.46 -8.28 16.65
C TYR A 412 13.06 -8.50 15.19
N LEU A 413 13.40 -7.57 14.30
CA LEU A 413 13.08 -7.66 12.88
C LEU A 413 13.78 -8.82 12.17
N ALA A 414 14.98 -9.20 12.60
CA ALA A 414 15.68 -10.37 12.08
C ALA A 414 14.91 -11.67 12.37
N GLU A 415 14.31 -11.80 13.56
CA GLU A 415 13.47 -12.94 13.94
C GLU A 415 12.09 -12.87 13.26
N GLU A 416 11.42 -11.71 13.28
CA GLU A 416 10.11 -11.49 12.66
C GLU A 416 10.15 -11.87 11.16
N LYS A 417 11.20 -11.50 10.45
CA LYS A 417 11.40 -11.78 9.03
C LYS A 417 11.33 -13.28 8.71
N ILE A 418 11.93 -14.12 9.54
CA ILE A 418 11.89 -15.59 9.39
C ILE A 418 10.44 -16.07 9.50
N HIS A 419 9.74 -15.68 10.55
CA HIS A 419 8.36 -16.09 10.78
C HIS A 419 7.39 -15.61 9.69
N VAL A 420 7.56 -14.37 9.20
CA VAL A 420 6.74 -13.85 8.10
C VAL A 420 6.93 -14.66 6.83
N ARG A 421 8.17 -15.04 6.49
CA ARG A 421 8.46 -15.87 5.31
C ARG A 421 7.89 -17.28 5.45
N GLU A 422 8.14 -17.93 6.57
CA GLU A 422 7.58 -19.26 6.86
C GLU A 422 6.05 -19.25 6.77
N ARG A 423 5.41 -18.21 7.32
CA ARG A 423 3.96 -18.03 7.22
C ARG A 423 3.51 -17.87 5.77
N CYS A 424 4.15 -17.00 4.99
CA CYS A 424 3.80 -16.80 3.58
C CYS A 424 3.95 -18.09 2.77
N THR A 425 5.02 -18.86 2.99
CA THR A 425 5.24 -20.16 2.33
C THR A 425 4.16 -21.16 2.73
N GLY A 426 3.88 -21.32 4.02
CA GLY A 426 2.84 -22.25 4.48
C GLY A 426 1.42 -21.88 4.01
N LEU A 427 1.14 -20.60 3.82
CA LEU A 427 -0.14 -20.14 3.27
C LEU A 427 -0.28 -20.43 1.77
N ALA A 428 0.81 -20.57 1.02
CA ALA A 428 0.78 -20.91 -0.40
C ALA A 428 0.15 -22.29 -0.64
N ASP A 429 0.27 -23.22 0.29
CA ASP A 429 -0.36 -24.56 0.22
C ASP A 429 -1.90 -24.51 0.20
N LEU A 430 -2.48 -23.39 0.61
CA LEU A 430 -3.94 -23.18 0.61
C LEU A 430 -4.48 -22.61 -0.70
N LEU A 431 -3.61 -22.28 -1.66
CA LEU A 431 -3.99 -21.74 -2.97
C LEU A 431 -4.97 -22.70 -3.70
N PRO A 432 -5.89 -22.14 -4.49
CA PRO A 432 -6.92 -22.95 -5.14
C PRO A 432 -6.42 -23.68 -6.39
N PHE A 433 -5.21 -23.41 -6.84
CA PHE A 433 -4.68 -23.82 -8.15
C PHE A 433 -4.32 -25.30 -8.20
N ARG A 434 -4.22 -25.85 -9.40
CA ARG A 434 -3.72 -27.21 -9.63
C ARG A 434 -2.20 -27.24 -9.44
N SER A 435 -1.65 -28.38 -9.02
CA SER A 435 -0.21 -28.56 -8.80
C SER A 435 0.64 -28.19 -10.01
N GLU A 436 0.22 -28.59 -11.20
CA GLU A 436 0.88 -28.26 -12.47
C GLU A 436 1.05 -26.74 -12.68
N ILE A 437 0.07 -25.94 -12.21
CA ILE A 437 0.10 -24.49 -12.29
C ILE A 437 1.04 -23.87 -11.24
N LEU A 438 1.10 -24.52 -10.06
CA LEU A 438 2.03 -24.11 -8.99
C LEU A 438 3.47 -24.42 -9.39
N ASP A 439 3.70 -25.55 -10.10
CA ASP A 439 5.01 -26.01 -10.58
C ASP A 439 5.53 -25.17 -11.77
N GLU A 440 4.65 -24.65 -12.62
CA GLU A 440 5.02 -23.72 -13.73
C GLU A 440 5.50 -22.35 -13.22
N GLY A 441 5.46 -22.13 -11.90
CA GLY A 441 5.64 -20.85 -11.26
C GLY A 441 4.41 -19.97 -11.49
N ILE A 442 3.69 -19.62 -10.43
CA ILE A 442 2.80 -18.48 -10.51
C ILE A 442 3.76 -17.29 -10.57
N ASP A 443 4.06 -16.86 -11.81
CA ASP A 443 5.08 -15.86 -12.09
C ASP A 443 4.92 -14.64 -11.16
N ALA A 444 5.69 -14.65 -10.09
CA ALA A 444 5.96 -13.49 -9.28
C ALA A 444 6.80 -12.46 -10.07
N HIS A 445 7.28 -12.80 -11.29
CA HIS A 445 8.41 -12.19 -11.96
C HIS A 445 8.15 -11.36 -13.19
N THR A 446 6.95 -11.20 -13.68
CA THR A 446 6.75 -10.38 -14.89
C THR A 446 6.54 -8.89 -14.58
N VAL A 447 7.41 -8.27 -13.79
CA VAL A 447 7.44 -6.79 -13.60
C VAL A 447 8.86 -6.24 -13.63
N HIS A 448 9.75 -6.83 -14.44
CA HIS A 448 11.05 -6.21 -14.72
C HIS A 448 11.45 -6.36 -16.19
N SER A 449 10.65 -5.81 -17.09
CA SER A 449 11.15 -5.39 -18.41
C SER A 449 10.05 -4.61 -19.15
N THR A 450 9.98 -3.34 -18.94
CA THR A 450 9.90 -2.23 -19.91
C THR A 450 10.01 -0.92 -19.13
#